data_6855e89c03312194a3ec160bb64c8bac
#
_entry.id   6855e89c03312194a3ec160bb64c8bac
#
_cell.length_a   1.000
_cell.length_b   1.000
_cell.length_c   1.000
_cell.angle_alpha   90.00
_cell.angle_beta   90.00
_cell.angle_gamma   90.00
#
_symmetry.space_group_name_H-M   'P 1'
#
loop_
_entity.id
_entity.type
_entity.pdbx_description
1 polymer ?
#
loop_
_entity_poly.entity_id
_entity_poly.type
_entity_poly.pdbx_seq_one_letter_code
_entity_poly.pdbx_strand_id
1 'polypeptide(L)'
;MVASETCALQQIGAKYLRDVNPGELVKLDDNGVKSLRFGDVPNSGYGQCVFEHIYFARPDSRVFGQSVYSVRTAIGSHRMLLRELTADRGPDSGVLAALGYAHTSGIPFEMGFIRNHYVGRTFIMPSQRSRKS
;
A
#
# COMPACT_ATOMS: atom_id res chain seq x y z
N MET A 1 -16.31 -8.77 10.83
CA MET A 1 -14.85 -8.76 10.95
C MET A 1 -14.32 -7.40 10.54
N VAL A 2 -13.27 -6.92 11.18
CA VAL A 2 -12.56 -5.67 10.84
C VAL A 2 -11.11 -6.03 10.51
N ALA A 3 -10.54 -5.40 9.50
CA ALA A 3 -9.15 -5.57 9.10
C ALA A 3 -8.57 -4.22 8.67
N SER A 4 -7.25 -4.06 8.76
CA SER A 4 -6.53 -2.86 8.32
C SER A 4 -6.45 -2.74 6.80
N GLU A 5 -6.48 -3.88 6.09
CA GLU A 5 -6.37 -3.94 4.63
C GLU A 5 -7.37 -4.93 4.02
N THR A 6 -7.83 -4.64 2.80
CA THR A 6 -8.81 -5.48 2.09
C THR A 6 -8.28 -6.85 1.71
N CYS A 7 -6.96 -6.99 1.49
CA CYS A 7 -6.33 -8.28 1.18
C CYS A 7 -6.49 -9.29 2.32
N ALA A 8 -6.54 -8.85 3.58
CA ALA A 8 -6.78 -9.73 4.72
C ALA A 8 -8.19 -10.34 4.70
N LEU A 9 -9.19 -9.58 4.25
CA LEU A 9 -10.55 -10.06 4.09
C LEU A 9 -10.66 -11.09 2.97
N GLN A 10 -9.98 -10.83 1.84
CA GLN A 10 -9.95 -11.75 0.69
C GLN A 10 -9.33 -13.10 1.06
N GLN A 11 -8.27 -13.11 1.89
CA GLN A 11 -7.56 -14.32 2.31
C GLN A 11 -8.49 -15.33 3.02
N ILE A 12 -9.50 -14.86 3.70
CA ILE A 12 -10.49 -15.69 4.43
C ILE A 12 -11.83 -15.82 3.70
N GLY A 13 -11.91 -15.37 2.45
CA GLY A 13 -13.14 -15.39 1.66
C GLY A 13 -14.24 -14.43 2.16
N ALA A 14 -13.88 -13.44 2.99
CA ALA A 14 -14.83 -12.46 3.48
C ALA A 14 -15.09 -11.36 2.46
N LYS A 15 -16.33 -10.90 2.39
CA LYS A 15 -16.72 -9.80 1.50
C LYS A 15 -16.44 -8.46 2.15
N TYR A 16 -15.68 -7.62 1.45
CA TYR A 16 -15.51 -6.22 1.83
C TYR A 16 -16.86 -5.47 1.73
N LEU A 17 -17.24 -4.77 2.77
CA LEU A 17 -18.45 -3.97 2.83
C LEU A 17 -18.15 -2.49 2.61
N ARG A 18 -17.33 -1.91 3.49
CA ARG A 18 -16.97 -0.50 3.46
C ARG A 18 -15.81 -0.20 4.42
N ASP A 19 -15.23 0.97 4.29
CA ASP A 19 -14.32 1.53 5.28
C ASP A 19 -15.08 2.05 6.51
N VAL A 20 -14.37 2.17 7.63
CA VAL A 20 -14.84 2.89 8.81
C VAL A 20 -14.52 4.37 8.62
N ASN A 21 -15.52 5.23 8.79
CA ASN A 21 -15.32 6.67 8.59
C ASN A 21 -14.54 7.29 9.76
N PRO A 22 -13.80 8.38 9.54
CA PRO A 22 -13.21 9.16 10.64
C PRO A 22 -14.27 9.63 11.63
N GLY A 23 -13.96 9.48 12.93
CA GLY A 23 -14.90 9.80 14.00
C GLY A 23 -16.08 8.82 14.14
N GLU A 24 -16.03 7.69 13.45
CA GLU A 24 -17.01 6.62 13.57
C GLU A 24 -16.52 5.53 14.55
N LEU A 25 -17.41 5.11 15.44
CA LEU A 25 -17.25 3.92 16.26
C LEU A 25 -18.20 2.85 15.73
N VAL A 26 -17.64 1.72 15.31
CA VAL A 26 -18.43 0.58 14.83
C VAL A 26 -18.51 -0.47 15.94
N LYS A 27 -19.72 -0.76 16.41
CA LYS A 27 -19.99 -1.87 17.33
C LYS A 27 -20.45 -3.08 16.53
N LEU A 28 -19.79 -4.20 16.73
CA LEU A 28 -20.16 -5.50 16.17
C LEU A 28 -20.61 -6.41 17.31
N ASP A 29 -21.86 -6.85 17.28
CA ASP A 29 -22.41 -7.80 18.23
C ASP A 29 -23.36 -8.78 17.53
N ASP A 30 -23.95 -9.71 18.29
CA ASP A 30 -24.88 -10.73 17.77
C ASP A 30 -26.15 -10.12 17.14
N ASN A 31 -26.46 -8.86 17.44
CA ASN A 31 -27.55 -8.11 16.83
C ASN A 31 -27.13 -7.38 15.53
N GLY A 32 -25.87 -7.54 15.07
CA GLY A 32 -25.36 -6.98 13.84
C GLY A 32 -24.36 -5.84 14.01
N VAL A 33 -24.39 -4.90 13.06
CA VAL A 33 -23.45 -3.78 12.98
C VAL A 33 -24.17 -2.49 13.39
N LYS A 34 -23.67 -1.82 14.43
CA LYS A 34 -24.15 -0.49 14.84
C LYS A 34 -23.04 0.52 14.67
N SER A 35 -23.39 1.66 14.07
CA SER A 35 -22.48 2.78 13.84
C SER A 35 -22.86 3.92 14.76
N LEU A 36 -21.90 4.44 15.51
CA LEU A 36 -22.03 5.58 16.39
C LEU A 36 -21.03 6.65 15.98
N ARG A 37 -21.42 7.90 15.98
CA ARG A 37 -20.50 9.00 15.71
C ARG A 37 -20.04 9.60 17.05
N PHE A 38 -18.73 9.73 17.23
CA PHE A 38 -18.15 10.39 18.37
C PHE A 38 -17.35 11.61 17.91
N GLY A 39 -17.68 12.76 18.47
CA GLY A 39 -17.04 14.03 18.17
C GLY A 39 -17.44 14.65 16.82
N ASP A 40 -17.18 15.93 16.71
CA ASP A 40 -17.34 16.66 15.47
C ASP A 40 -16.08 16.50 14.63
N VAL A 41 -16.20 15.76 13.54
CA VAL A 41 -15.12 15.70 12.53
C VAL A 41 -15.21 16.95 11.68
N PRO A 42 -14.17 17.80 11.64
CA PRO A 42 -14.17 18.98 10.80
C PRO A 42 -14.50 18.61 9.34
N ASN A 43 -15.26 19.46 8.66
CA ASN A 43 -15.58 19.31 7.23
C ASN A 43 -14.37 19.46 6.29
N SER A 44 -13.16 19.48 6.83
CA SER A 44 -11.89 19.69 6.10
C SER A 44 -11.44 18.53 5.22
N GLY A 45 -12.31 17.54 4.99
CA GLY A 45 -11.98 16.36 4.19
C GLY A 45 -11.13 15.32 4.94
N TYR A 46 -10.94 14.16 4.32
CA TYR A 46 -10.09 13.11 4.87
C TYR A 46 -8.62 13.41 4.57
N GLY A 47 -7.78 13.42 5.60
CA GLY A 47 -6.33 13.51 5.47
C GLY A 47 -5.74 12.17 4.98
N GLN A 48 -5.96 11.84 3.71
CA GLN A 48 -5.45 10.61 3.11
C GLN A 48 -3.95 10.75 2.84
N CYS A 49 -3.15 9.88 3.47
CA CYS A 49 -1.70 9.90 3.31
C CYS A 49 -1.29 9.05 2.11
N VAL A 50 -0.54 9.65 1.18
CA VAL A 50 -0.02 8.95 -0.01
C VAL A 50 0.92 7.79 0.33
N PHE A 51 1.58 7.82 1.50
CA PHE A 51 2.44 6.73 1.97
C PHE A 51 1.70 5.40 2.13
N GLU A 52 0.40 5.43 2.37
CA GLU A 52 -0.42 4.23 2.40
C GLU A 52 -0.36 3.50 1.06
N HIS A 53 -0.47 4.20 -0.05
CA HIS A 53 -0.34 3.61 -1.38
C HIS A 53 1.10 3.23 -1.75
N ILE A 54 2.07 4.10 -1.42
CA ILE A 54 3.45 3.94 -1.89
C ILE A 54 4.20 2.88 -1.10
N TYR A 55 3.97 2.78 0.21
CA TYR A 55 4.83 2.02 1.10
C TYR A 55 4.11 0.99 1.96
N PHE A 56 3.03 1.35 2.65
CA PHE A 56 2.44 0.49 3.68
C PHE A 56 1.57 -0.61 3.11
N ALA A 57 0.60 -0.27 2.26
CA ALA A 57 -0.40 -1.22 1.80
C ALA A 57 0.19 -2.27 0.85
N ARG A 58 -0.36 -3.47 0.91
CA ARG A 58 0.00 -4.51 -0.04
C ARG A 58 -0.51 -4.18 -1.46
N PRO A 59 0.20 -4.60 -2.51
CA PRO A 59 -0.20 -4.31 -3.89
C PRO A 59 -1.61 -4.78 -4.26
N ASP A 60 -2.07 -5.88 -3.67
CA ASP A 60 -3.38 -6.49 -3.90
C ASP A 60 -4.51 -5.85 -3.09
N SER A 61 -4.20 -4.87 -2.23
CA SER A 61 -5.19 -4.14 -1.45
C SER A 61 -5.86 -3.00 -2.22
N ARG A 62 -7.05 -2.62 -1.74
CA ARG A 62 -7.70 -1.35 -2.10
C ARG A 62 -7.61 -0.40 -0.90
N VAL A 63 -7.14 0.81 -1.14
CA VAL A 63 -6.97 1.86 -0.13
C VAL A 63 -7.62 3.14 -0.67
N PHE A 64 -8.39 3.82 0.15
CA PHE A 64 -9.12 5.03 -0.23
C PHE A 64 -9.94 4.87 -1.53
N GLY A 65 -10.52 3.69 -1.73
CA GLY A 65 -11.31 3.36 -2.91
C GLY A 65 -10.49 3.03 -4.17
N GLN A 66 -9.15 3.09 -4.13
CA GLN A 66 -8.26 2.84 -5.27
C GLN A 66 -7.44 1.56 -5.08
N SER A 67 -7.12 0.90 -6.19
CA SER A 67 -6.19 -0.24 -6.19
C SER A 67 -4.76 0.25 -5.96
N VAL A 68 -4.07 -0.31 -4.98
CA VAL A 68 -2.65 0.00 -4.71
C VAL A 68 -1.78 -0.33 -5.92
N TYR A 69 -2.03 -1.45 -6.58
CA TYR A 69 -1.36 -1.85 -7.81
C TYR A 69 -1.47 -0.75 -8.89
N SER A 70 -2.70 -0.32 -9.19
CA SER A 70 -2.94 0.67 -10.24
C SER A 70 -2.30 2.02 -9.92
N VAL A 71 -2.37 2.45 -8.66
CA VAL A 71 -1.73 3.71 -8.23
C VAL A 71 -0.22 3.65 -8.38
N ARG A 72 0.44 2.58 -7.92
CA ARG A 72 1.90 2.43 -8.05
C ARG A 72 2.35 2.37 -9.50
N THR A 73 1.63 1.65 -10.35
CA THR A 73 1.91 1.58 -11.79
C THR A 73 1.76 2.95 -12.45
N ALA A 74 0.69 3.69 -12.13
CA ALA A 74 0.46 5.04 -12.65
C ALA A 74 1.56 6.03 -12.23
N ILE A 75 2.06 5.93 -10.98
CA ILE A 75 3.20 6.75 -10.52
C ILE A 75 4.44 6.50 -11.40
N GLY A 76 4.74 5.24 -11.70
CA GLY A 76 5.86 4.89 -12.58
C GLY A 76 5.71 5.43 -13.98
N SER A 77 4.52 5.30 -14.58
CA SER A 77 4.20 5.86 -15.89
C SER A 77 4.34 7.39 -15.91
N HIS A 78 3.88 8.05 -14.86
CA HIS A 78 3.94 9.52 -14.77
C HIS A 78 5.38 10.04 -14.63
N ARG A 79 6.22 9.36 -13.84
CA ARG A 79 7.65 9.68 -13.73
C ARG A 79 8.39 9.62 -15.06
N MET A 80 8.05 8.66 -15.90
CA MET A 80 8.60 8.57 -17.25
C MET A 80 8.26 9.82 -18.08
N LEU A 81 7.03 10.29 -18.05
CA LEU A 81 6.57 11.48 -18.76
C LEU A 81 7.29 12.76 -18.29
N LEU A 82 7.65 12.84 -17.03
CA LEU A 82 8.42 13.96 -16.45
C LEU A 82 9.93 13.86 -16.69
N ARG A 83 10.41 12.80 -17.35
CA ARG A 83 11.83 12.49 -17.58
C ARG A 83 12.68 12.46 -16.29
N GLU A 84 12.07 12.23 -15.16
CA GLU A 84 12.78 12.06 -13.89
C GLU A 84 13.32 10.65 -13.78
N LEU A 85 14.54 10.46 -14.26
CA LEU A 85 15.32 9.22 -14.17
C LEU A 85 15.87 9.05 -12.73
N THR A 86 15.05 8.72 -11.81
CA THR A 86 15.51 8.07 -10.58
C THR A 86 14.96 6.66 -10.56
N ALA A 87 15.76 5.74 -11.05
CA ALA A 87 15.53 4.32 -10.91
C ALA A 87 15.67 3.93 -9.43
N ASP A 88 14.69 4.28 -8.61
CA ASP A 88 14.56 3.74 -7.28
C ASP A 88 14.07 2.30 -7.41
N ARG A 89 15.04 1.41 -7.39
CA ARG A 89 14.88 -0.02 -7.64
C ARG A 89 14.76 -0.80 -6.33
N GLY A 90 14.11 -0.21 -5.34
CA GLY A 90 13.83 -0.94 -4.10
C GLY A 90 13.04 -2.21 -4.42
N PRO A 91 13.57 -3.41 -4.09
CA PRO A 91 12.81 -4.64 -4.22
C PRO A 91 11.50 -4.54 -3.44
N ASP A 92 10.44 -5.20 -3.95
CA ASP A 92 9.04 -5.26 -3.54
C ASP A 92 8.25 -3.98 -3.85
N SER A 93 8.43 -2.86 -3.17
CA SER A 93 7.59 -1.66 -3.34
C SER A 93 7.84 -0.92 -4.65
N GLY A 94 9.05 -0.94 -5.17
CA GLY A 94 9.44 -0.28 -6.42
C GLY A 94 9.08 -1.03 -7.70
N VAL A 95 8.82 -2.34 -7.62
CA VAL A 95 8.57 -3.20 -8.80
C VAL A 95 7.40 -2.70 -9.64
N LEU A 96 6.28 -2.34 -9.02
CA LEU A 96 5.09 -1.89 -9.74
C LEU A 96 5.29 -0.53 -10.44
N ALA A 97 6.05 0.37 -9.81
CA ALA A 97 6.42 1.62 -10.44
C ALA A 97 7.37 1.39 -11.63
N ALA A 98 8.33 0.48 -11.48
CA ALA A 98 9.22 0.10 -12.57
C ALA A 98 8.47 -0.56 -13.75
N LEU A 99 7.46 -1.38 -13.49
CA LEU A 99 6.57 -1.93 -14.51
C LEU A 99 5.80 -0.85 -15.26
N GLY A 100 5.22 0.12 -14.54
CA GLY A 100 4.53 1.25 -15.15
C GLY A 100 5.46 2.11 -16.01
N TYR A 101 6.69 2.35 -15.54
CA TYR A 101 7.73 3.04 -16.29
C TYR A 101 8.11 2.27 -17.57
N ALA A 102 8.38 0.98 -17.46
CA ALA A 102 8.74 0.12 -18.59
C ALA A 102 7.65 0.11 -19.66
N HIS A 103 6.41 -0.06 -19.25
CA HIS A 103 5.26 -0.06 -20.16
C HIS A 103 5.13 1.26 -20.94
N THR A 104 5.37 2.39 -20.28
CA THR A 104 5.22 3.72 -20.89
C THR A 104 6.44 4.11 -21.74
N SER A 105 7.65 3.71 -21.33
CA SER A 105 8.91 4.03 -22.03
C SER A 105 9.22 3.09 -23.20
N GLY A 106 8.61 1.91 -23.25
CA GLY A 106 8.97 0.84 -24.17
C GLY A 106 10.27 0.12 -23.82
N ILE A 107 10.91 0.46 -22.70
CA ILE A 107 12.12 -0.23 -22.21
C ILE A 107 11.70 -1.53 -21.52
N PRO A 108 12.29 -2.69 -21.87
CA PRO A 108 11.98 -3.95 -21.22
C PRO A 108 12.22 -3.90 -19.72
N PHE A 109 11.31 -4.49 -18.95
CA PHE A 109 11.48 -4.67 -17.50
C PHE A 109 12.21 -5.98 -17.23
N GLU A 110 13.29 -5.90 -16.45
CA GLU A 110 14.01 -7.08 -15.97
C GLU A 110 14.31 -6.94 -14.48
N MET A 111 14.24 -8.04 -13.74
CA MET A 111 14.56 -8.08 -12.31
C MET A 111 16.08 -8.26 -12.14
N GLY A 112 16.81 -7.15 -11.91
CA GLY A 112 18.23 -7.17 -11.60
C GLY A 112 18.57 -7.59 -10.17
N PHE A 113 17.61 -7.45 -9.23
CA PHE A 113 17.74 -7.82 -7.84
C PHE A 113 16.51 -8.57 -7.37
N ILE A 114 16.73 -9.59 -6.55
CA ILE A 114 15.66 -10.36 -5.91
C ILE A 114 15.88 -10.28 -4.40
N ARG A 115 14.81 -9.95 -3.67
CA ARG A 115 14.85 -9.93 -2.22
C ARG A 115 15.11 -11.33 -1.66
N ASN A 116 16.00 -11.42 -0.68
CA ASN A 116 16.11 -12.62 0.13
C ASN A 116 14.96 -12.66 1.15
N HIS A 117 14.01 -13.57 0.97
CA HIS A 117 12.83 -13.72 1.85
C HIS A 117 13.16 -14.23 3.25
N TYR A 118 14.33 -14.83 3.45
CA TYR A 118 14.78 -15.35 4.75
C TYR A 118 15.46 -14.27 5.61
N VAL A 119 15.80 -13.12 5.04
CA VAL A 119 16.42 -12.00 5.75
C VAL A 119 15.39 -10.89 5.96
N GLY A 120 15.16 -10.52 7.23
CA GLY A 120 14.26 -9.43 7.59
C GLY A 120 14.86 -8.04 7.33
N ARG A 121 14.24 -7.02 7.92
CA ARG A 121 14.69 -5.62 7.80
C ARG A 121 16.04 -5.42 8.50
N THR A 122 17.12 -5.27 7.72
CA THR A 122 18.49 -5.18 8.25
C THR A 122 18.82 -3.82 8.86
N PHE A 123 18.24 -2.72 8.36
CA PHE A 123 18.52 -1.37 8.86
C PHE A 123 18.10 -1.14 10.32
N ILE A 124 17.13 -1.89 10.82
CA ILE A 124 16.67 -1.81 12.22
C ILE A 124 17.46 -2.71 13.17
N MET A 125 18.39 -3.50 12.66
CA MET A 125 19.23 -4.36 13.50
C MET A 125 20.22 -3.53 14.31
N PRO A 126 20.40 -3.83 15.62
CA PRO A 126 21.15 -2.97 16.53
C PRO A 126 22.66 -2.92 16.24
N SER A 127 23.23 -3.97 15.66
CA SER A 127 24.67 -4.03 15.40
C SER A 127 25.01 -3.94 13.91
N GLN A 128 26.13 -3.25 13.61
CA GLN A 128 26.64 -3.15 12.24
C GLN A 128 27.05 -4.54 11.67
N ARG A 129 27.51 -5.45 12.51
CA ARG A 129 27.85 -6.80 12.12
C ARG A 129 26.63 -7.57 11.62
N SER A 130 25.50 -7.46 12.32
CA SER A 130 24.24 -8.10 11.94
C SER A 130 23.63 -7.50 10.66
N ARG A 131 24.01 -6.26 10.30
CA ARG A 131 23.53 -5.60 9.08
C ARG A 131 24.31 -5.98 7.83
N LYS A 132 25.51 -6.53 7.99
CA LYS A 132 26.41 -6.91 6.88
C LYS A 132 26.41 -8.40 6.56
N SER A 133 25.72 -9.21 7.37
CA SER A 133 25.48 -10.63 7.10
C SER A 133 24.28 -10.77 6.17
#